data_72cb8ccf0b6f8c40a0a70eb1740691dc
#
_entry.id   72cb8ccf0b6f8c40a0a70eb1740691dc
#
_cell.length_a   1.000
_cell.length_b   1.000
_cell.length_c   1.000
_cell.angle_alpha   90.00
_cell.angle_beta   90.00
_cell.angle_gamma   90.00
#
_symmetry.space_group_name_H-M   'P 1'
#
loop_
_entity.id
_entity.type
_entity.pdbx_description
1 polymer ?
#
loop_
_entity_poly.entity_id
_entity_poly.type
_entity_poly.pdbx_seq_one_letter_code
_entity_poly.pdbx_strand_id
1 'polypeptide(L)'
;MTANLFENMPAHLTEECFDTLVEAEHVLVERIVSHGHTSPASGWYDQARHEWVVVLKGKGVVAFEHGEEVTLGPGDHLSIPAHTRHRVAWTAPDEDTVWLAVHYD
;
A
#
# COMPACT_ATOMS: atom_id res chain seq x y z
N MET A 1 -12.99 18.66 13.90
CA MET A 1 -13.18 18.33 12.48
C MET A 1 -12.63 16.94 12.22
N THR A 2 -13.34 16.12 11.46
CA THR A 2 -12.91 14.77 11.16
C THR A 2 -12.81 14.53 9.66
N ALA A 3 -12.06 13.52 9.29
CA ALA A 3 -12.00 13.00 7.93
C ALA A 3 -12.13 11.48 7.99
N ASN A 4 -12.45 10.87 6.88
CA ASN A 4 -12.66 9.44 6.80
C ASN A 4 -11.79 8.84 5.70
N LEU A 5 -11.15 7.71 5.97
CA LEU A 5 -10.26 7.07 5.00
C LEU A 5 -10.98 6.55 3.76
N PHE A 6 -12.30 6.43 3.82
CA PHE A 6 -13.11 5.99 2.69
C PHE A 6 -13.78 7.14 1.95
N GLU A 7 -13.53 8.40 2.36
CA GLU A 7 -14.03 9.57 1.65
C GLU A 7 -13.21 9.85 0.41
N ASN A 8 -13.85 10.55 -0.54
CA ASN A 8 -13.18 11.07 -1.74
C ASN A 8 -12.41 9.99 -2.48
N MET A 9 -13.05 8.83 -2.60
CA MET A 9 -12.47 7.73 -3.34
C MET A 9 -12.43 8.09 -4.83
N PRO A 10 -11.31 7.81 -5.52
CA PRO A 10 -11.23 8.07 -6.96
C PRO A 10 -12.28 7.26 -7.72
N ALA A 11 -13.00 7.91 -8.65
CA ALA A 11 -14.05 7.26 -9.43
C ALA A 11 -13.49 6.35 -10.52
N HIS A 12 -12.38 6.77 -11.13
CA HIS A 12 -11.71 6.01 -12.18
C HIS A 12 -10.22 6.07 -11.97
N LEU A 13 -9.61 4.89 -11.77
CA LEU A 13 -8.18 4.78 -11.54
C LEU A 13 -7.50 4.21 -12.77
N THR A 14 -6.68 5.02 -13.42
CA THR A 14 -5.78 4.53 -14.47
C THR A 14 -4.50 3.97 -13.86
N GLU A 15 -4.14 4.44 -12.67
CA GLU A 15 -3.01 3.95 -11.88
C GLU A 15 -3.33 4.09 -10.40
N GLU A 16 -2.53 3.50 -9.54
CA GLU A 16 -2.72 3.60 -8.10
C GLU A 16 -2.71 5.06 -7.64
N CYS A 17 -3.55 5.37 -6.65
CA CYS A 17 -3.63 6.71 -6.07
C CYS A 17 -2.97 6.71 -4.70
N PHE A 18 -2.03 7.62 -4.48
CA PHE A 18 -1.32 7.80 -3.22
C PHE A 18 -1.69 9.15 -2.63
N ASP A 19 -2.29 9.13 -1.45
CA ASP A 19 -2.69 10.35 -0.74
C ASP A 19 -1.90 10.48 0.56
N THR A 20 -1.15 11.57 0.72
CA THR A 20 -0.44 11.84 1.96
C THR A 20 -1.42 12.30 3.03
N LEU A 21 -1.46 11.60 4.15
CA LEU A 21 -2.33 11.92 5.29
C LEU A 21 -1.59 12.67 6.38
N VAL A 22 -0.37 12.24 6.69
CA VAL A 22 0.49 12.86 7.68
C VAL A 22 1.92 12.80 7.17
N GLU A 23 2.60 13.92 7.23
CA GLU A 23 4.02 13.96 6.89
C GLU A 23 4.78 14.75 7.95
N ALA A 24 5.82 14.14 8.48
CA ALA A 24 6.72 14.74 9.46
C ALA A 24 8.15 14.27 9.16
N GLU A 25 9.11 14.78 9.94
CA GLU A 25 10.53 14.48 9.67
C GLU A 25 10.83 12.99 9.61
N HIS A 26 10.20 12.20 10.50
CA HIS A 26 10.52 10.78 10.66
C HIS A 26 9.35 9.86 10.34
N VAL A 27 8.26 10.38 9.77
CA VAL A 27 7.09 9.56 9.46
C VAL A 27 6.33 10.11 8.26
N LEU A 28 5.84 9.19 7.44
CA LEU A 28 4.92 9.49 6.34
C LEU A 28 3.78 8.48 6.44
N VAL A 29 2.55 9.00 6.51
CA VAL A 29 1.35 8.16 6.50
C VAL A 29 0.56 8.48 5.24
N GLU A 30 0.25 7.43 4.47
CA GLU A 30 -0.49 7.63 3.22
C GLU A 30 -1.59 6.60 3.04
N ARG A 31 -2.65 7.02 2.37
CA ARG A 31 -3.68 6.12 1.87
C ARG A 31 -3.33 5.76 0.45
N ILE A 32 -3.38 4.48 0.13
CA ILE A 32 -3.15 3.98 -1.23
C ILE A 32 -4.42 3.31 -1.70
N VAL A 33 -4.89 3.66 -2.89
CA VAL A 33 -6.06 3.03 -3.49
C VAL A 33 -5.64 2.36 -4.79
N SER A 34 -5.91 1.07 -4.87
CA SER A 34 -5.63 0.23 -6.05
C SER A 34 -6.93 -0.35 -6.57
N HIS A 35 -6.98 -0.67 -7.85
CA HIS A 35 -8.12 -1.37 -8.45
C HIS A 35 -7.56 -2.28 -9.55
N GLY A 36 -7.09 -3.46 -9.18
CA GLY A 36 -6.44 -4.38 -10.09
C GLY A 36 -4.99 -4.01 -10.42
N HIS A 37 -4.46 -2.95 -9.81
CA HIS A 37 -3.13 -2.45 -10.12
C HIS A 37 -2.03 -3.26 -9.44
N THR A 38 -0.86 -3.25 -10.07
CA THR A 38 0.38 -3.74 -9.48
C THR A 38 1.38 -2.58 -9.43
N SER A 39 2.35 -2.65 -8.52
CA SER A 39 3.36 -1.59 -8.38
C SER A 39 4.65 -2.09 -7.76
N PRO A 40 5.82 -1.54 -8.12
CA PRO A 40 6.00 -0.56 -9.19
C PRO A 40 5.78 -1.19 -10.57
N ALA A 41 5.78 -0.37 -11.62
CA ALA A 41 5.58 -0.85 -12.98
C ALA A 41 6.63 -1.87 -13.38
N SER A 42 7.85 -1.74 -12.87
CA SER A 42 8.93 -2.70 -13.08
C SER A 42 9.88 -2.66 -11.88
N GLY A 43 10.54 -3.79 -11.63
CA GLY A 43 11.51 -3.91 -10.54
C GLY A 43 10.87 -4.03 -9.17
N TRP A 44 11.53 -3.53 -8.17
CA TRP A 44 11.16 -3.68 -6.77
C TRP A 44 11.22 -2.34 -6.05
N TYR A 45 10.36 -2.16 -5.05
CA TYR A 45 10.55 -1.11 -4.07
C TYR A 45 11.75 -1.50 -3.19
N ASP A 46 12.61 -0.53 -2.96
CA ASP A 46 13.77 -0.65 -2.08
C ASP A 46 13.88 0.68 -1.35
N GLN A 47 13.33 0.75 -0.15
CA GLN A 47 13.12 2.01 0.56
C GLN A 47 14.06 2.12 1.75
N ALA A 48 14.52 3.35 2.01
CA ALA A 48 15.40 3.64 3.15
C ALA A 48 14.65 3.63 4.48
N ARG A 49 13.33 3.71 4.46
CA ARG A 49 12.49 3.69 5.66
C ARG A 49 11.84 2.33 5.83
N HIS A 50 11.49 2.01 7.07
CA HIS A 50 10.60 0.88 7.35
C HIS A 50 9.19 1.23 6.88
N GLU A 51 8.42 0.22 6.53
CA GLU A 51 7.02 0.38 6.15
C GLU A 51 6.15 -0.59 6.94
N TRP A 52 5.08 -0.07 7.53
CA TRP A 52 4.00 -0.88 8.08
C TRP A 52 2.76 -0.61 7.24
N VAL A 53 2.13 -1.66 6.73
CA VAL A 53 0.98 -1.52 5.84
C VAL A 53 -0.15 -2.41 6.31
N VAL A 54 -1.38 -1.89 6.22
CA VAL A 54 -2.59 -2.64 6.53
C VAL A 54 -3.60 -2.45 5.38
N VAL A 55 -4.28 -3.53 5.03
CA VAL A 55 -5.40 -3.46 4.09
C VAL A 55 -6.66 -3.17 4.87
N LEU A 56 -7.37 -2.10 4.51
CA LEU A 56 -8.63 -1.71 5.15
C LEU A 56 -9.83 -2.26 4.40
N LYS A 57 -9.71 -2.42 3.09
CA LYS A 57 -10.75 -2.92 2.21
C LYS A 57 -10.09 -3.57 0.99
N GLY A 58 -10.73 -4.58 0.43
CA GLY A 58 -10.21 -5.25 -0.76
C GLY A 58 -9.23 -6.35 -0.43
N LYS A 59 -8.31 -6.60 -1.33
CA LYS A 59 -7.33 -7.68 -1.20
C LYS A 59 -6.12 -7.41 -2.07
N GLY A 60 -4.94 -7.67 -1.53
CA GLY A 60 -3.71 -7.52 -2.29
C GLY A 60 -2.67 -8.56 -1.91
N VAL A 61 -1.69 -8.71 -2.77
CA VAL A 61 -0.56 -9.63 -2.57
C VAL A 61 0.74 -8.82 -2.65
N VAL A 62 1.54 -8.92 -1.60
CA VAL A 62 2.89 -8.35 -1.57
C VAL A 62 3.88 -9.48 -1.81
N ALA A 63 4.72 -9.34 -2.83
CA ALA A 63 5.75 -10.31 -3.17
C ALA A 63 7.12 -9.74 -2.82
N PHE A 64 7.97 -10.58 -2.27
CA PHE A 64 9.33 -10.23 -1.90
C PHE A 64 10.34 -10.84 -2.89
N GLU A 65 11.45 -10.15 -3.10
CA GLU A 65 12.48 -10.63 -4.02
C GLU A 65 13.01 -12.00 -3.63
N HIS A 66 13.04 -12.31 -2.33
CA HIS A 66 13.48 -13.62 -1.86
C HIS A 66 12.46 -14.74 -2.11
N GLY A 67 11.28 -14.43 -2.68
CA GLY A 67 10.31 -15.42 -3.14
C GLY A 67 9.03 -15.57 -2.32
N GLU A 68 8.98 -15.03 -1.11
CA GLU A 68 7.77 -15.09 -0.29
C GLU A 68 6.68 -14.20 -0.87
N GLU A 69 5.43 -14.67 -0.82
CA GLU A 69 4.26 -13.87 -1.18
C GLU A 69 3.29 -13.85 0.00
N VAL A 70 2.78 -12.67 0.34
CA VAL A 70 1.86 -12.49 1.45
C VAL A 70 0.55 -11.92 0.92
N THR A 71 -0.55 -12.63 1.15
CA THR A 71 -1.88 -12.18 0.79
C THR A 71 -2.49 -11.42 1.97
N LEU A 72 -2.99 -10.21 1.70
CA LEU A 72 -3.56 -9.34 2.72
C LEU A 72 -5.02 -9.04 2.38
N GLY A 73 -5.92 -9.34 3.30
CA GLY A 73 -7.31 -8.93 3.27
C GLY A 73 -7.59 -7.91 4.37
N PRO A 74 -8.84 -7.46 4.54
CA PRO A 74 -9.17 -6.40 5.52
C PRO A 74 -8.69 -6.74 6.93
N GLY A 75 -7.93 -5.82 7.52
CA GLY A 75 -7.34 -5.97 8.84
C GLY A 75 -5.98 -6.63 8.87
N ASP A 76 -5.57 -7.29 7.79
CA ASP A 76 -4.25 -7.90 7.73
C ASP A 76 -3.19 -6.80 7.56
N HIS A 77 -2.12 -6.91 8.32
CA HIS A 77 -1.03 -5.93 8.26
C HIS A 77 0.32 -6.64 8.18
N LEU A 78 1.30 -5.90 7.70
CA LEU A 78 2.61 -6.43 7.40
C LEU A 78 3.66 -5.38 7.68
N SER A 79 4.75 -5.77 8.35
CA SER A 79 5.91 -4.90 8.53
C SER A 79 6.97 -5.26 7.51
N ILE A 80 7.45 -4.25 6.80
CA ILE A 80 8.49 -4.39 5.77
C ILE A 80 9.69 -3.57 6.22
N PRO A 81 10.76 -4.21 6.69
CA PRO A 81 11.95 -3.48 7.10
C PRO A 81 12.59 -2.70 5.95
N ALA A 82 13.32 -1.64 6.29
CA ALA A 82 14.07 -0.86 5.31
C ALA A 82 14.91 -1.77 4.39
N HIS A 83 14.98 -1.40 3.13
CA HIS A 83 15.77 -2.10 2.10
C HIS A 83 15.37 -3.56 1.85
N THR A 84 14.14 -3.94 2.24
CA THR A 84 13.60 -5.23 1.88
C THR A 84 12.86 -5.06 0.56
N ARG A 85 13.39 -5.65 -0.50
CA ARG A 85 12.85 -5.50 -1.85
C ARG A 85 11.53 -6.23 -1.97
N HIS A 86 10.49 -5.48 -2.36
CA HIS A 86 9.12 -5.99 -2.44
C HIS A 86 8.35 -5.26 -3.53
N ARG A 87 7.18 -5.81 -3.85
CA ARG A 87 6.26 -5.18 -4.79
C ARG A 87 4.84 -5.63 -4.51
N VAL A 88 3.87 -4.86 -4.99
CA VAL A 88 2.47 -5.27 -5.00
C VAL A 88 2.27 -6.09 -6.28
N ALA A 89 2.17 -7.39 -6.12
CA ALA A 89 2.11 -8.33 -7.26
C ALA A 89 0.70 -8.49 -7.80
N TRP A 90 -0.32 -8.20 -6.98
CA TRP A 90 -1.71 -8.35 -7.39
C TRP A 90 -2.62 -7.56 -6.45
N THR A 91 -3.67 -6.98 -7.01
CA THR A 91 -4.79 -6.42 -6.23
C THR A 91 -6.08 -6.86 -6.91
N ALA A 92 -7.18 -6.91 -6.14
CA ALA A 92 -8.47 -7.36 -6.64
C ALA A 92 -8.91 -6.50 -7.84
N PRO A 93 -9.25 -7.12 -8.98
CA PRO A 93 -9.58 -6.37 -10.19
C PRO A 93 -11.02 -5.85 -10.22
N ASP A 94 -11.88 -6.32 -9.33
CA ASP A 94 -13.31 -6.04 -9.33
C ASP A 94 -13.76 -5.14 -8.18
N GLU A 95 -12.83 -4.63 -7.38
CA GLU A 95 -13.13 -3.72 -6.27
C GLU A 95 -11.92 -2.85 -5.94
N ASP A 96 -12.15 -1.76 -5.23
CA ASP A 96 -11.08 -0.95 -4.72
C ASP A 96 -10.39 -1.67 -3.56
N THR A 97 -9.07 -1.62 -3.56
CA THR A 97 -8.26 -2.03 -2.40
C THR A 97 -7.73 -0.78 -1.75
N VAL A 98 -8.05 -0.58 -0.49
CA VAL A 98 -7.63 0.57 0.29
C VAL A 98 -6.58 0.11 1.30
N TRP A 99 -5.40 0.71 1.18
CA TRP A 99 -4.26 0.43 2.04
C TRP A 99 -3.96 1.65 2.89
N LEU A 100 -3.51 1.42 4.10
CA LEU A 100 -2.89 2.45 4.93
C LEU A 100 -1.44 2.07 5.12
N ALA A 101 -0.54 2.93 4.69
CA ALA A 101 0.90 2.69 4.79
C ALA A 101 1.54 3.73 5.70
N VAL A 102 2.37 3.27 6.61
CA VAL A 102 3.15 4.10 7.53
C VAL A 102 4.63 3.84 7.24
N HIS A 103 5.29 4.87 6.73
CA HIS A 103 6.74 4.85 6.50
C HIS A 103 7.42 5.58 7.65
N TYR A 104 8.40 4.96 8.27
CA TYR A 104 9.06 5.53 9.45
C TYR A 104 10.53 5.12 9.51
N ASP A 105 11.30 5.93 10.22
CA ASP A 105 12.73 5.71 10.40
C ASP A 105 13.03 4.70 11.52
#